data_cf600954b5b44c5722399f6bfa835b76
#
_entry.id   cf600954b5b44c5722399f6bfa835b76
#
_cell.length_a   1.000
_cell.length_b   1.000
_cell.length_c   1.000
_cell.angle_alpha   90.00
_cell.angle_beta   90.00
_cell.angle_gamma   90.00
#
_symmetry.space_group_name_H-M   'P 1'
#
loop_
_entity.id
_entity.type
_entity.pdbx_description
1 polymer ?
#
loop_
_entity_poly.entity_id
_entity_poly.type
_entity_poly.pdbx_seq_one_letter_code
_entity_poly.pdbx_strand_id
1 'polypeptide(L)'
;MKLTNFTKGIISTSSGSFFWGFLGTIYFQYIAFIGVFEVVVHRSIWTCLILFITTTLFKKWLIFKKVLFDIKKISILFITSLLIFGNWTVWIYAVSTNKIIDASFGYFIFPIISVFFGFLFLNEKLNYKRIISISLVIISTTYLLFNLIS
;
A
#
# COMPACT_ATOMS: atom_id res chain seq x y z
N MET A 1 -18.12 -12.39 25.50
CA MET A 1 -17.58 -10.99 25.53
C MET A 1 -17.66 -10.40 24.13
N LYS A 2 -18.53 -9.39 23.87
CA LYS A 2 -18.62 -8.76 22.53
C LYS A 2 -17.42 -7.82 22.38
N LEU A 3 -16.53 -8.11 21.45
CA LEU A 3 -15.42 -7.23 21.09
C LEU A 3 -15.95 -5.87 20.64
N THR A 4 -15.37 -4.78 21.14
CA THR A 4 -15.70 -3.42 20.68
C THR A 4 -15.31 -3.25 19.22
N ASN A 5 -15.94 -2.33 18.50
CA ASN A 5 -15.59 -2.05 17.09
C ASN A 5 -14.12 -1.62 16.96
N PHE A 6 -13.57 -0.94 17.95
CA PHE A 6 -12.16 -0.57 18.03
C PHE A 6 -11.24 -1.79 18.08
N THR A 7 -11.52 -2.76 18.97
CA THR A 7 -10.74 -4.00 19.11
C THR A 7 -10.80 -4.84 17.83
N LYS A 8 -11.99 -4.93 17.20
CA LYS A 8 -12.13 -5.59 15.88
C LYS A 8 -11.28 -4.93 14.82
N GLY A 9 -11.27 -3.60 14.78
CA GLY A 9 -10.44 -2.83 13.86
C GLY A 9 -8.95 -3.13 14.04
N ILE A 10 -8.44 -3.10 15.27
CA ILE A 10 -7.04 -3.43 15.58
C ILE A 10 -6.70 -4.85 15.12
N ILE A 11 -7.51 -5.84 15.52
CA ILE A 11 -7.26 -7.25 15.15
C ILE A 11 -7.24 -7.41 13.63
N SER A 12 -8.22 -6.83 12.92
CA SER A 12 -8.31 -6.93 11.46
C SER A 12 -7.10 -6.31 10.77
N THR A 13 -6.70 -5.10 11.20
CA THR A 13 -5.53 -4.41 10.63
C THR A 13 -4.23 -5.15 10.92
N SER A 14 -4.03 -5.59 12.17
CA SER A 14 -2.82 -6.35 12.56
C SER A 14 -2.73 -7.67 11.80
N SER A 15 -3.83 -8.41 11.68
CA SER A 15 -3.87 -9.67 10.93
C SER A 15 -3.59 -9.44 9.44
N GLY A 16 -4.18 -8.40 8.84
CA GLY A 16 -3.91 -8.04 7.44
C GLY A 16 -2.45 -7.67 7.21
N SER A 17 -1.86 -6.87 8.08
CA SER A 17 -0.45 -6.47 8.00
C SER A 17 0.49 -7.65 8.19
N PHE A 18 0.20 -8.55 9.14
CA PHE A 18 0.99 -9.77 9.35
C PHE A 18 0.93 -10.70 8.14
N PHE A 19 -0.29 -10.94 7.63
CA PHE A 19 -0.49 -11.78 6.44
C PHE A 19 0.26 -11.22 5.22
N TRP A 20 0.17 -9.92 5.01
CA TRP A 20 0.84 -9.24 3.92
C TRP A 20 2.37 -9.25 4.07
N GLY A 21 2.89 -8.86 5.23
CA GLY A 21 4.33 -8.75 5.47
C GLY A 21 5.03 -10.11 5.45
N PHE A 22 4.40 -11.15 5.96
CA PHE A 22 5.00 -12.49 6.03
C PHE A 22 4.74 -13.29 4.75
N LEU A 23 3.48 -13.58 4.45
CA LEU A 23 3.16 -14.45 3.31
C LEU A 23 3.37 -13.75 1.96
N GLY A 24 3.09 -12.45 1.89
CA GLY A 24 3.31 -11.68 0.67
C GLY A 24 4.79 -11.66 0.27
N THR A 25 5.67 -11.41 1.22
CA THR A 25 7.12 -11.38 0.95
C THR A 25 7.64 -12.74 0.50
N ILE A 26 7.29 -13.83 1.20
CA ILE A 26 7.67 -15.19 0.83
C ILE A 26 7.14 -15.54 -0.56
N TYR A 27 5.89 -15.21 -0.84
CA TYR A 27 5.27 -15.46 -2.15
C TYR A 27 6.05 -14.77 -3.28
N PHE A 28 6.36 -13.48 -3.15
CA PHE A 28 7.08 -12.74 -4.19
C PHE A 28 8.53 -13.18 -4.34
N GLN A 29 9.18 -13.63 -3.27
CA GLN A 29 10.49 -14.27 -3.37
C GLN A 29 10.42 -15.61 -4.12
N TYR A 30 9.40 -16.41 -3.83
CA TYR A 30 9.21 -17.71 -4.49
C TYR A 30 9.01 -17.56 -6.00
N ILE A 31 8.30 -16.53 -6.45
CA ILE A 31 8.07 -16.26 -7.88
C ILE A 31 9.10 -15.28 -8.50
N ALA A 32 10.21 -15.01 -7.81
CA ALA A 32 11.23 -14.06 -8.29
C ALA A 32 11.90 -14.44 -9.63
N PHE A 33 11.77 -15.71 -10.05
CA PHE A 33 12.20 -16.15 -11.38
C PHE A 33 11.33 -15.65 -12.53
N ILE A 34 10.12 -15.14 -12.24
CA ILE A 34 9.23 -14.54 -13.22
C ILE A 34 9.58 -13.05 -13.37
N GLY A 35 9.52 -12.54 -14.59
CA GLY A 35 9.77 -11.12 -14.85
C GLY A 35 8.83 -10.21 -14.04
N VAL A 36 9.37 -9.18 -13.40
CA VAL A 36 8.62 -8.25 -12.53
C VAL A 36 7.38 -7.69 -13.22
N PHE A 37 7.54 -7.29 -14.47
CA PHE A 37 6.45 -6.72 -15.27
C PHE A 37 5.33 -7.75 -15.50
N GLU A 38 5.69 -8.98 -15.78
CA GLU A 38 4.75 -10.09 -15.98
C GLU A 38 3.92 -10.35 -14.72
N VAL A 39 4.56 -10.39 -13.55
CA VAL A 39 3.89 -10.56 -12.26
C VAL A 39 2.87 -9.43 -12.01
N VAL A 40 3.25 -8.18 -12.27
CA VAL A 40 2.36 -7.02 -12.06
C VAL A 40 1.18 -7.05 -13.03
N VAL A 41 1.41 -7.39 -14.30
CA VAL A 41 0.36 -7.52 -15.31
C VAL A 41 -0.62 -8.64 -14.95
N HIS A 42 -0.13 -9.84 -14.65
CA HIS A 42 -0.99 -10.96 -14.24
C HIS A 42 -1.83 -10.62 -13.00
N ARG A 43 -1.23 -10.01 -12.01
CA ARG A 43 -1.95 -9.54 -10.82
C ARG A 43 -3.07 -8.56 -11.19
N SER A 44 -2.80 -7.61 -12.09
CA SER A 44 -3.79 -6.63 -12.53
C SER A 44 -4.95 -7.30 -13.28
N ILE A 45 -4.67 -8.28 -14.14
CA ILE A 45 -5.67 -9.06 -14.86
C ILE A 45 -6.57 -9.83 -13.88
N TRP A 46 -5.98 -10.57 -12.94
CA TRP A 46 -6.76 -11.32 -11.94
C TRP A 46 -7.60 -10.42 -11.04
N THR A 47 -7.07 -9.26 -10.64
CA THR A 47 -7.82 -8.27 -9.87
C THR A 47 -9.01 -7.73 -10.68
N CYS A 48 -8.80 -7.41 -11.96
CA CYS A 48 -9.87 -6.97 -12.86
C CYS A 48 -10.98 -8.02 -12.99
N LEU A 49 -10.60 -9.29 -13.16
CA LEU A 49 -11.53 -10.42 -13.29
C LEU A 49 -12.36 -10.60 -12.01
N ILE A 50 -11.72 -10.56 -10.83
CA ILE A 50 -12.42 -10.67 -9.54
C ILE A 50 -13.37 -9.48 -9.34
N LEU A 51 -12.94 -8.25 -9.68
CA LEU A 51 -13.80 -7.07 -9.59
C LEU A 51 -14.98 -7.14 -10.57
N PHE A 52 -14.78 -7.66 -11.77
CA PHE A 52 -15.85 -7.91 -12.72
C PHE A 52 -16.89 -8.89 -12.17
N ILE A 53 -16.44 -10.03 -11.64
CA ILE A 53 -17.31 -11.05 -11.03
C ILE A 53 -18.08 -10.44 -9.84
N THR A 54 -17.39 -9.78 -8.93
CA THR A 54 -18.01 -9.17 -7.73
C THR A 54 -19.00 -8.08 -8.11
N THR A 55 -18.69 -7.21 -9.08
CA THR A 55 -19.59 -6.18 -9.58
C THR A 55 -20.87 -6.79 -10.17
N THR A 56 -20.74 -7.91 -10.87
CA THR A 56 -21.86 -8.66 -11.43
C THR A 56 -22.70 -9.31 -10.34
N LEU A 57 -22.09 -10.02 -9.41
CA LEU A 57 -22.78 -10.67 -8.28
C LEU A 57 -23.56 -9.68 -7.41
N PHE A 58 -22.95 -8.56 -7.09
CA PHE A 58 -23.58 -7.51 -6.28
C PHE A 58 -24.46 -6.54 -7.09
N LYS A 59 -24.63 -6.78 -8.41
CA LYS A 59 -25.45 -5.94 -9.31
C LYS A 59 -25.10 -4.45 -9.26
N LYS A 60 -23.80 -4.10 -9.12
CA LYS A 60 -23.31 -2.71 -8.95
C LYS A 60 -22.95 -2.03 -10.27
N TRP A 61 -23.37 -2.54 -11.41
CA TRP A 61 -23.08 -2.00 -12.74
C TRP A 61 -23.54 -0.56 -12.95
N LEU A 62 -24.66 -0.14 -12.33
CA LEU A 62 -25.12 1.24 -12.43
C LEU A 62 -24.14 2.23 -11.76
N ILE A 63 -23.56 1.85 -10.63
CA ILE A 63 -22.55 2.67 -9.93
C ILE A 63 -21.28 2.72 -10.75
N PHE A 64 -20.84 1.58 -11.27
CA PHE A 64 -19.66 1.49 -12.14
C PHE A 64 -19.78 2.38 -13.37
N LYS A 65 -20.91 2.32 -14.10
CA LYS A 65 -21.18 3.19 -15.25
C LYS A 65 -21.14 4.67 -14.89
N LYS A 66 -21.74 5.07 -13.76
CA LYS A 66 -21.69 6.48 -13.31
C LYS A 66 -20.27 6.99 -13.08
N VAL A 67 -19.37 6.13 -12.63
CA VAL A 67 -17.95 6.48 -12.46
C VAL A 67 -17.24 6.57 -13.80
N LEU A 68 -17.49 5.62 -14.71
CA LEU A 68 -16.88 5.57 -16.05
C LEU A 68 -17.21 6.78 -16.92
N PHE A 69 -18.45 7.29 -16.83
CA PHE A 69 -18.88 8.45 -17.60
C PHE A 69 -18.55 9.80 -16.94
N ASP A 70 -18.00 9.81 -15.74
CA ASP A 70 -17.54 11.02 -15.07
C ASP A 70 -16.05 11.24 -15.36
N ILE A 71 -15.76 12.16 -16.30
CA ILE A 71 -14.41 12.41 -16.79
C ILE A 71 -13.42 12.79 -15.65
N LYS A 72 -13.89 13.52 -14.63
CA LYS A 72 -13.05 13.89 -13.50
C LYS A 72 -12.67 12.66 -12.68
N LYS A 73 -13.63 11.79 -12.38
CA LYS A 73 -13.38 10.57 -11.61
C LYS A 73 -12.51 9.61 -12.36
N ILE A 74 -12.76 9.39 -13.66
CA ILE A 74 -11.93 8.47 -14.46
C ILE A 74 -10.50 8.98 -14.60
N SER A 75 -10.29 10.29 -14.77
CA SER A 75 -8.94 10.87 -14.82
C SER A 75 -8.18 10.71 -13.52
N ILE A 76 -8.84 10.95 -12.38
CA ILE A 76 -8.24 10.73 -11.06
C ILE A 76 -7.88 9.24 -10.87
N LEU A 77 -8.81 8.33 -11.20
CA LEU A 77 -8.60 6.90 -11.12
C LEU A 77 -7.45 6.44 -12.04
N PHE A 78 -7.35 7.00 -13.23
CA PHE A 78 -6.27 6.69 -14.16
C PHE A 78 -4.91 7.09 -13.59
N ILE A 79 -4.77 8.33 -13.09
CA ILE A 79 -3.52 8.81 -12.48
C ILE A 79 -3.16 7.97 -11.25
N THR A 80 -4.12 7.72 -10.35
CA THR A 80 -3.87 6.91 -9.16
C THR A 80 -3.52 5.47 -9.50
N SER A 81 -4.10 4.89 -10.54
CA SER A 81 -3.76 3.53 -10.98
C SER A 81 -2.34 3.45 -11.54
N LEU A 82 -1.89 4.46 -12.28
CA LEU A 82 -0.50 4.54 -12.76
C LEU A 82 0.50 4.65 -11.60
N LEU A 83 0.20 5.49 -10.60
CA LEU A 83 1.03 5.64 -9.42
C LEU A 83 1.11 4.34 -8.61
N ILE A 84 -0.01 3.65 -8.43
CA ILE A 84 -0.07 2.36 -7.74
C ILE A 84 0.68 1.29 -8.54
N PHE A 85 0.50 1.24 -9.86
CA PHE A 85 1.21 0.31 -10.74
C PHE A 85 2.73 0.51 -10.64
N GLY A 86 3.20 1.76 -10.71
CA GLY A 86 4.62 2.09 -10.55
C GLY A 86 5.16 1.68 -9.18
N ASN A 87 4.43 2.02 -8.10
CA ASN A 87 4.80 1.63 -6.74
C ASN A 87 4.94 0.10 -6.60
N TRP A 88 4.00 -0.66 -7.12
CA TRP A 88 4.05 -2.13 -7.08
C TRP A 88 5.19 -2.71 -7.91
N THR A 89 5.44 -2.15 -9.09
CA THR A 89 6.55 -2.58 -9.95
C THR A 89 7.89 -2.41 -9.24
N VAL A 90 8.12 -1.25 -8.64
CA VAL A 90 9.35 -0.98 -7.87
C VAL A 90 9.48 -1.91 -6.67
N TRP A 91 8.40 -2.14 -5.94
CA TRP A 91 8.42 -3.01 -4.76
C TRP A 91 8.71 -4.48 -5.14
N ILE A 92 8.02 -5.02 -6.15
CA ILE A 92 8.25 -6.39 -6.62
C ILE A 92 9.67 -6.54 -7.16
N TYR A 93 10.17 -5.54 -7.90
CA TYR A 93 11.56 -5.53 -8.36
C TYR A 93 12.54 -5.61 -7.19
N ALA A 94 12.36 -4.81 -6.16
CA ALA A 94 13.24 -4.83 -4.99
C ALA A 94 13.22 -6.18 -4.26
N VAL A 95 12.03 -6.80 -4.12
CA VAL A 95 11.91 -8.13 -3.50
C VAL A 95 12.55 -9.21 -4.38
N SER A 96 12.32 -9.19 -5.69
CA SER A 96 12.86 -10.20 -6.63
C SER A 96 14.39 -10.11 -6.80
N THR A 97 14.97 -8.94 -6.55
CA THR A 97 16.43 -8.72 -6.58
C THR A 97 17.10 -8.83 -5.21
N ASN A 98 16.42 -9.44 -4.22
CA ASN A 98 16.89 -9.58 -2.83
C ASN A 98 17.18 -8.26 -2.10
N LYS A 99 16.59 -7.15 -2.55
CA LYS A 99 16.69 -5.81 -1.93
C LYS A 99 15.51 -5.54 -0.99
N ILE A 100 15.13 -6.54 -0.19
CA ILE A 100 13.97 -6.45 0.71
C ILE A 100 14.17 -5.39 1.78
N ILE A 101 15.40 -5.24 2.27
CA ILE A 101 15.74 -4.23 3.27
C ILE A 101 15.49 -2.83 2.68
N ASP A 102 15.96 -2.58 1.46
CA ASP A 102 15.75 -1.30 0.77
C ASP A 102 14.25 -1.02 0.54
N ALA A 103 13.49 -2.04 0.13
CA ALA A 103 12.04 -1.93 -0.01
C ALA A 103 11.35 -1.59 1.33
N SER A 104 11.84 -2.16 2.43
CA SER A 104 11.30 -1.91 3.77
C SER A 104 11.51 -0.46 4.23
N PHE A 105 12.60 0.19 3.83
CA PHE A 105 12.81 1.62 4.10
C PHE A 105 11.70 2.50 3.55
N GLY A 106 11.17 2.19 2.37
CA GLY A 106 10.03 2.91 1.81
C GLY A 106 8.81 2.89 2.74
N TYR A 107 8.55 1.78 3.42
CA TYR A 107 7.47 1.66 4.39
C TYR A 107 7.72 2.44 5.69
N PHE A 108 8.98 2.60 6.11
CA PHE A 108 9.31 3.44 7.26
C PHE A 108 9.19 4.94 6.95
N ILE A 109 9.51 5.34 5.73
CA ILE A 109 9.41 6.74 5.29
C ILE A 109 7.94 7.13 4.99
N PHE A 110 7.12 6.19 4.54
CA PHE A 110 5.73 6.44 4.14
C PHE A 110 4.88 7.15 5.22
N PRO A 111 4.90 6.77 6.52
CA PRO A 111 4.15 7.47 7.55
C PRO A 111 4.57 8.94 7.71
N ILE A 112 5.86 9.24 7.56
CA ILE A 112 6.41 10.59 7.67
C ILE A 112 5.84 11.45 6.53
N ILE A 113 5.96 10.98 5.29
CA ILE A 113 5.45 11.65 4.09
C ILE A 113 3.94 11.80 4.16
N SER A 114 3.23 10.76 4.61
CA SER A 114 1.77 10.77 4.74
C SER A 114 1.27 11.83 5.71
N VAL A 115 1.93 11.96 6.87
CA VAL A 115 1.58 13.01 7.84
C VAL A 115 1.93 14.40 7.33
N PHE A 116 3.07 14.55 6.65
CA PHE A 116 3.48 15.80 6.03
C PHE A 116 2.44 16.29 5.00
N PHE A 117 1.99 15.41 4.12
CA PHE A 117 0.94 15.74 3.15
C PHE A 117 -0.43 15.96 3.80
N GLY A 118 -0.78 15.20 4.85
CA GLY A 118 -1.99 15.43 5.63
C GLY A 118 -2.01 16.82 6.25
N PHE A 119 -0.88 17.27 6.77
CA PHE A 119 -0.71 18.63 7.31
C PHE A 119 -0.81 19.70 6.22
N LEU A 120 -0.10 19.54 5.08
CA LEU A 120 -0.05 20.52 4.01
C LEU A 120 -1.36 20.65 3.23
N PHE A 121 -1.97 19.53 2.84
CA PHE A 121 -3.10 19.52 1.90
C PHE A 121 -4.47 19.35 2.56
N LEU A 122 -4.51 18.68 3.71
CA LEU A 122 -5.77 18.40 4.42
C LEU A 122 -5.95 19.29 5.67
N ASN A 123 -5.02 20.22 5.96
CA ASN A 123 -5.03 21.08 7.15
C ASN A 123 -5.20 20.27 8.46
N GLU A 124 -4.66 19.04 8.51
CA GLU A 124 -4.73 18.22 9.71
C GLU A 124 -3.89 18.82 10.83
N LYS A 125 -4.48 18.95 12.01
CA LYS A 125 -3.77 19.45 13.19
C LYS A 125 -2.83 18.36 13.72
N LEU A 126 -1.55 18.72 13.87
CA LEU A 126 -0.57 17.84 14.50
C LEU A 126 -0.79 17.83 16.02
N ASN A 127 -1.24 16.70 16.55
CA ASN A 127 -1.33 16.48 17.99
C ASN A 127 0.07 16.10 18.53
N TYR A 128 0.37 16.48 19.77
CA TYR A 128 1.64 16.17 20.45
C TYR A 128 2.04 14.70 20.37
N LYS A 129 1.10 13.78 20.55
CA LYS A 129 1.33 12.34 20.40
C LYS A 129 1.81 11.95 18.98
N ARG A 130 1.26 12.61 17.96
CA ARG A 130 1.61 12.38 16.55
C ARG A 130 3.00 12.90 16.24
N ILE A 131 3.38 14.05 16.82
CA ILE A 131 4.73 14.61 16.70
C ILE A 131 5.77 13.67 17.31
N ILE A 132 5.53 13.16 18.53
CA ILE A 132 6.43 12.19 19.18
C ILE A 132 6.59 10.93 18.30
N SER A 133 5.47 10.37 17.79
CA SER A 133 5.53 9.17 16.95
C SER A 133 6.37 9.39 15.70
N ILE A 134 6.21 10.55 15.03
CA ILE A 134 7.00 10.89 13.83
C ILE A 134 8.47 11.04 14.18
N SER A 135 8.79 11.75 15.28
CA SER A 135 10.18 11.95 15.73
C SER A 135 10.86 10.59 16.00
N LEU A 136 10.16 9.67 16.65
CA LEU A 136 10.69 8.31 16.88
C LEU A 136 10.94 7.56 15.57
N VAL A 137 10.06 7.66 14.59
CA VAL A 137 10.24 7.03 13.27
C VAL A 137 11.43 7.66 12.54
N ILE A 138 11.58 8.99 12.57
CA ILE A 138 12.72 9.68 11.95
C ILE A 138 14.03 9.23 12.58
N ILE A 139 14.13 9.21 13.91
CA ILE A 139 15.32 8.76 14.64
C ILE A 139 15.66 7.31 14.27
N SER A 140 14.68 6.41 14.31
CA SER A 140 14.87 5.00 13.97
C SER A 140 15.33 4.82 12.52
N THR A 141 14.71 5.52 11.57
CA THR A 141 15.06 5.43 10.15
C THR A 141 16.47 5.97 9.89
N THR A 142 16.84 7.09 10.54
CA THR A 142 18.17 7.68 10.43
C THR A 142 19.24 6.74 11.00
N TYR A 143 18.97 6.14 12.16
CA TYR A 143 19.86 5.14 12.77
C TYR A 143 20.09 3.93 11.85
N LEU A 144 19.02 3.41 11.25
CA LEU A 144 19.12 2.30 10.30
C LEU A 144 19.93 2.66 9.06
N LEU A 145 19.70 3.87 8.50
CA LEU A 145 20.48 4.35 7.35
C LEU A 145 21.96 4.47 7.66
N PHE A 146 22.31 4.98 8.83
CA PHE A 146 23.73 5.10 9.26
C PHE A 146 24.42 3.73 9.32
N ASN A 147 23.74 2.71 9.86
CA ASN A 147 24.32 1.36 9.97
C ASN A 147 24.34 0.58 8.63
N LEU A 148 23.63 1.04 7.59
CA LEU A 148 23.66 0.42 6.27
C LEU A 148 24.75 1.01 5.36
N ILE A 149 25.19 2.23 5.66
CA ILE A 149 26.21 2.96 4.88
C ILE A 149 27.63 2.75 5.47
N SER A 150 27.72 2.40 6.75
CA SER A 150 28.97 2.03 7.44
C SER A 150 29.35 0.56 7.20
#